data_d20de0fcea40cca053cdbb2b4cf48988
#
_entry.id   d20de0fcea40cca053cdbb2b4cf48988
#
_cell.length_a   1.000
_cell.length_b   1.000
_cell.length_c   1.000
_cell.angle_alpha   90.00
_cell.angle_beta   90.00
_cell.angle_gamma   90.00
#
_symmetry.space_group_name_H-M   'P 1'
#
loop_
_entity.id
_entity.type
_entity.pdbx_description
1 polymer ?
#
loop_
_entity_poly.entity_id
_entity_poly.type
_entity_poly.pdbx_seq_one_letter_code
_entity_poly.pdbx_strand_id
1 'polypeptide(L)'
;MAIVKHIKSRNANYSAAINYLLFEHDEKTGKKILDESGRSILRKEFYMDGLNCDPMSFDKECELTNAHFHKNKKHEDIKSHHYIISYDPADVTENGLTGPIAQAISLELAKQMFPGYQALVVTHTDGHNESGNIHTHIVINSVRKTAVERQPYMDKPHEEAAGYKHRSTDKFMNAFKKTVMERCQQEGLHQIDLLALAERKITQKEYMTQKHGQQKVDEINQKIIEDGLKPTSTVFLTQKEYLRNAIDECAATSNSFDEFQSKLLEQFQ
;
A
#
# COMPACT_ATOMS: atom_id res chain seq x y z
N MET A 1 5.86 2.93 11.66
CA MET A 1 4.72 3.76 11.20
C MET A 1 3.82 2.97 10.26
N ALA A 2 2.51 3.01 10.46
CA ALA A 2 1.60 2.35 9.53
C ALA A 2 1.45 3.17 8.23
N ILE A 3 1.52 2.49 7.08
CA ILE A 3 1.28 3.09 5.76
C ILE A 3 0.11 2.38 5.07
N VAL A 4 -0.61 3.13 4.23
CA VAL A 4 -1.79 2.62 3.50
C VAL A 4 -1.52 2.65 2.00
N LYS A 5 -1.74 1.53 1.32
CA LYS A 5 -1.74 1.40 -0.14
C LYS A 5 -3.10 0.91 -0.62
N HIS A 6 -3.56 1.40 -1.77
CA HIS A 6 -4.81 0.97 -2.38
C HIS A 6 -4.60 0.58 -3.85
N ILE A 7 -5.18 -0.55 -4.25
CA ILE A 7 -5.10 -1.11 -5.59
C ILE A 7 -6.52 -1.44 -6.07
N LYS A 8 -6.86 -1.06 -7.29
CA LYS A 8 -8.11 -1.42 -7.96
C LYS A 8 -7.85 -2.60 -8.89
N SER A 9 -8.66 -3.66 -8.79
CA SER A 9 -8.53 -4.85 -9.63
C SER A 9 -9.71 -5.00 -10.58
N ARG A 10 -9.42 -5.28 -11.84
CA ARG A 10 -10.38 -5.67 -12.88
C ARG A 10 -10.40 -7.18 -13.09
N ASN A 11 -9.57 -7.93 -12.37
CA ASN A 11 -9.54 -9.38 -12.47
C ASN A 11 -10.88 -9.97 -11.99
N ALA A 12 -11.52 -10.73 -12.86
CA ALA A 12 -12.78 -11.40 -12.54
C ALA A 12 -12.57 -12.64 -11.65
N ASN A 13 -11.34 -13.16 -11.60
CA ASN A 13 -11.00 -14.31 -10.78
C ASN A 13 -10.66 -13.86 -9.35
N TYR A 14 -11.64 -13.92 -8.45
CA TYR A 14 -11.44 -13.61 -7.03
C TYR A 14 -10.54 -14.63 -6.32
N SER A 15 -10.48 -15.88 -6.82
CA SER A 15 -9.54 -16.89 -6.30
C SER A 15 -8.08 -16.48 -6.50
N ALA A 16 -7.77 -15.60 -7.46
CA ALA A 16 -6.43 -15.09 -7.65
C ALA A 16 -5.95 -14.28 -6.43
N ALA A 17 -6.85 -13.53 -5.77
CA ALA A 17 -6.53 -12.80 -4.54
C ALA A 17 -6.25 -13.79 -3.39
N ILE A 18 -7.11 -14.78 -3.20
CA ILE A 18 -6.92 -15.85 -2.19
C ILE A 18 -5.56 -16.54 -2.43
N ASN A 19 -5.32 -16.97 -3.66
CA ASN A 19 -4.07 -17.63 -4.01
C ASN A 19 -2.83 -16.77 -3.73
N TYR A 20 -2.87 -15.49 -4.09
CA TYR A 20 -1.78 -14.57 -3.82
C TYR A 20 -1.50 -14.39 -2.32
N LEU A 21 -2.56 -14.39 -1.51
CA LEU A 21 -2.45 -14.15 -0.07
C LEU A 21 -2.04 -15.40 0.71
N LEU A 22 -2.43 -16.59 0.27
CA LEU A 22 -2.19 -17.83 1.03
C LEU A 22 -0.94 -18.59 0.61
N PHE A 23 -0.51 -18.48 -0.64
CA PHE A 23 0.63 -19.24 -1.16
C PHE A 23 1.89 -18.39 -1.32
N GLU A 24 3.05 -19.02 -1.22
CA GLU A 24 4.33 -18.38 -1.48
C GLU A 24 4.50 -18.05 -2.97
N HIS A 25 5.05 -16.87 -3.25
CA HIS A 25 5.32 -16.39 -4.59
C HIS A 25 6.76 -15.88 -4.68
N ASP A 26 7.41 -16.19 -5.79
CA ASP A 26 8.70 -15.60 -6.13
C ASP A 26 8.54 -14.08 -6.36
N GLU A 27 9.27 -13.30 -5.60
CA GLU A 27 9.12 -11.83 -5.58
C GLU A 27 9.49 -11.15 -6.92
N LYS A 28 10.41 -11.75 -7.67
CA LYS A 28 10.89 -11.18 -8.95
C LYS A 28 9.93 -11.48 -10.09
N THR A 29 9.39 -12.70 -10.13
CA THR A 29 8.57 -13.18 -11.23
C THR A 29 7.07 -13.13 -10.93
N GLY A 30 6.66 -13.02 -9.66
CA GLY A 30 5.28 -13.10 -9.19
C GLY A 30 4.64 -14.48 -9.37
N LYS A 31 5.43 -15.50 -9.73
CA LYS A 31 4.94 -16.86 -9.91
C LYS A 31 4.88 -17.61 -8.59
N LYS A 32 3.92 -18.52 -8.44
CA LYS A 32 3.83 -19.40 -7.28
C LYS A 32 5.07 -20.24 -7.14
N ILE A 33 5.55 -20.42 -5.92
CA ILE A 33 6.59 -21.37 -5.57
C ILE A 33 5.93 -22.74 -5.41
N LEU A 34 6.51 -23.75 -6.03
CA LEU A 34 6.00 -25.12 -6.01
C LEU A 34 6.95 -26.01 -5.24
N ASP A 35 6.39 -27.01 -4.52
CA ASP A 35 7.15 -28.08 -3.92
C ASP A 35 7.66 -29.10 -4.96
N GLU A 36 8.41 -30.11 -4.52
CA GLU A 36 8.95 -31.18 -5.37
C GLU A 36 7.85 -31.99 -6.11
N SER A 37 6.61 -31.97 -5.60
CA SER A 37 5.46 -32.65 -6.20
C SER A 37 4.65 -31.74 -7.15
N GLY A 38 5.08 -30.49 -7.35
CA GLY A 38 4.43 -29.51 -8.22
C GLY A 38 3.21 -28.84 -7.56
N ARG A 39 3.05 -28.91 -6.24
CA ARG A 39 1.97 -28.24 -5.50
C ARG A 39 2.44 -26.87 -5.01
N SER A 40 1.53 -25.90 -4.98
CA SER A 40 1.81 -24.57 -4.41
C SER A 40 2.13 -24.66 -2.93
N ILE A 41 3.20 -24.01 -2.49
CA ILE A 41 3.62 -23.98 -1.10
C ILE A 41 2.76 -22.96 -0.36
N LEU A 42 2.11 -23.38 0.73
CA LEU A 42 1.37 -22.51 1.63
C LEU A 42 2.34 -21.65 2.43
N ARG A 43 2.03 -20.37 2.67
CA ARG A 43 2.82 -19.51 3.55
C ARG A 43 2.91 -20.11 4.94
N LYS A 44 4.08 -19.97 5.58
CA LYS A 44 4.35 -20.56 6.90
C LYS A 44 3.50 -19.96 7.99
N GLU A 45 3.29 -18.66 7.94
CA GLU A 45 2.52 -17.92 8.93
C GLU A 45 1.65 -16.87 8.26
N PHE A 46 0.35 -16.94 8.48
CA PHE A 46 -0.64 -15.93 8.10
C PHE A 46 -1.87 -16.05 8.99
N TYR A 47 -2.59 -14.94 9.13
CA TYR A 47 -3.85 -14.87 9.87
C TYR A 47 -4.93 -14.41 8.89
N MET A 48 -6.10 -15.06 8.90
CA MET A 48 -7.15 -14.81 7.90
C MET A 48 -8.53 -14.80 8.52
N ASP A 49 -9.32 -13.78 8.19
CA ASP A 49 -10.72 -13.64 8.54
C ASP A 49 -11.56 -13.18 7.35
N GLY A 50 -12.85 -13.54 7.37
CA GLY A 50 -13.86 -13.06 6.44
C GLY A 50 -14.76 -12.01 7.09
N LEU A 51 -15.11 -10.96 6.36
CA LEU A 51 -16.15 -10.02 6.72
C LEU A 51 -17.34 -10.23 5.79
N ASN A 52 -18.53 -10.53 6.34
CA ASN A 52 -19.76 -10.82 5.61
C ASN A 52 -19.66 -11.98 4.59
N CYS A 53 -18.67 -12.84 4.73
CA CYS A 53 -18.42 -14.04 3.93
C CYS A 53 -17.57 -15.05 4.70
N ASP A 54 -17.60 -16.31 4.27
CA ASP A 54 -16.58 -17.27 4.67
C ASP A 54 -15.28 -17.00 3.88
N PRO A 55 -14.12 -16.89 4.55
CA PRO A 55 -12.87 -16.58 3.87
C PRO A 55 -12.46 -17.62 2.82
N MET A 56 -12.80 -18.89 3.01
CA MET A 56 -12.48 -19.97 2.06
C MET A 56 -13.37 -19.99 0.82
N SER A 57 -14.57 -19.39 0.91
CA SER A 57 -15.53 -19.28 -0.21
C SER A 57 -15.71 -17.84 -0.71
N PHE A 58 -14.83 -16.93 -0.29
CA PHE A 58 -14.89 -15.49 -0.64
C PHE A 58 -15.09 -15.26 -2.15
N ASP A 59 -14.39 -16.01 -3.00
CA ASP A 59 -14.48 -15.90 -4.45
C ASP A 59 -15.90 -16.21 -4.96
N LYS A 60 -16.46 -17.34 -4.52
CA LYS A 60 -17.80 -17.78 -4.95
C LYS A 60 -18.88 -16.88 -4.39
N GLU A 61 -18.77 -16.46 -3.16
CA GLU A 61 -19.73 -15.53 -2.58
C GLU A 61 -19.71 -14.16 -3.27
N CYS A 62 -18.53 -13.65 -3.66
CA CYS A 62 -18.42 -12.43 -4.45
C CYS A 62 -19.07 -12.57 -5.83
N GLU A 63 -18.85 -13.71 -6.53
CA GLU A 63 -19.49 -14.02 -7.81
C GLU A 63 -21.02 -14.04 -7.68
N LEU A 64 -21.56 -14.70 -6.65
CA LEU A 64 -22.99 -14.74 -6.38
C LEU A 64 -23.58 -13.36 -6.08
N THR A 65 -22.92 -12.56 -5.28
CA THR A 65 -23.33 -11.18 -4.98
C THR A 65 -23.36 -10.33 -6.26
N ASN A 66 -22.32 -10.42 -7.09
CA ASN A 66 -22.25 -9.68 -8.34
C ASN A 66 -23.35 -10.14 -9.33
N ALA A 67 -23.63 -11.43 -9.41
CA ALA A 67 -24.70 -11.98 -10.24
C ALA A 67 -26.07 -11.49 -9.76
N HIS A 68 -26.33 -11.54 -8.44
CA HIS A 68 -27.58 -11.09 -7.83
C HIS A 68 -27.90 -9.63 -8.16
N PHE A 69 -26.91 -8.74 -8.05
CA PHE A 69 -27.10 -7.32 -8.35
C PHE A 69 -26.82 -6.95 -9.81
N HIS A 70 -26.56 -7.91 -10.69
CA HIS A 70 -26.24 -7.72 -12.11
C HIS A 70 -25.05 -6.77 -12.34
N LYS A 71 -24.03 -6.82 -11.47
CA LYS A 71 -22.82 -5.98 -11.52
C LYS A 71 -21.61 -6.75 -12.05
N ASN A 72 -20.56 -6.01 -12.35
CA ASN A 72 -19.23 -6.53 -12.74
C ASN A 72 -19.23 -7.42 -13.99
N LYS A 73 -20.17 -7.20 -14.91
CA LYS A 73 -20.31 -7.99 -16.15
C LYS A 73 -19.27 -7.65 -17.22
N LYS A 74 -18.80 -6.40 -17.25
CA LYS A 74 -17.87 -5.93 -18.27
C LYS A 74 -16.43 -6.16 -17.85
N HIS A 75 -15.53 -6.34 -18.82
CA HIS A 75 -14.10 -6.53 -18.56
C HIS A 75 -13.47 -5.33 -17.82
N GLU A 76 -13.84 -4.11 -18.21
CA GLU A 76 -13.34 -2.86 -17.66
C GLU A 76 -13.86 -2.55 -16.25
N ASP A 77 -14.87 -3.25 -15.77
CA ASP A 77 -15.41 -3.07 -14.42
C ASP A 77 -14.35 -3.35 -13.36
N ILE A 78 -14.24 -2.48 -12.35
CA ILE A 78 -13.48 -2.77 -11.14
C ILE A 78 -14.27 -3.82 -10.35
N LYS A 79 -13.66 -4.98 -10.16
CA LYS A 79 -14.25 -6.15 -9.51
C LYS A 79 -13.99 -6.18 -8.01
N SER A 80 -12.77 -5.79 -7.62
CA SER A 80 -12.35 -5.76 -6.22
C SER A 80 -11.45 -4.58 -5.94
N HIS A 81 -11.36 -4.21 -4.67
CA HIS A 81 -10.38 -3.26 -4.17
C HIS A 81 -9.51 -3.96 -3.12
N HIS A 82 -8.23 -3.70 -3.18
CA HIS A 82 -7.23 -4.26 -2.29
C HIS A 82 -6.55 -3.11 -1.53
N TYR A 83 -6.74 -3.09 -0.23
CA TYR A 83 -6.12 -2.17 0.70
C TYR A 83 -5.02 -2.92 1.45
N ILE A 84 -3.88 -2.30 1.62
CA ILE A 84 -2.75 -2.86 2.35
C ILE A 84 -2.37 -1.88 3.45
N ILE A 85 -2.30 -2.36 4.67
CA ILE A 85 -1.81 -1.63 5.84
C ILE A 85 -0.49 -2.28 6.23
N SER A 86 0.61 -1.55 6.11
CA SER A 86 1.95 -2.01 6.52
C SER A 86 2.34 -1.30 7.80
N TYR A 87 2.65 -2.04 8.85
CA TYR A 87 3.04 -1.51 10.16
C TYR A 87 4.54 -1.22 10.22
N ASP A 88 4.99 -0.47 11.21
CA ASP A 88 6.41 -0.22 11.43
C ASP A 88 7.08 -1.52 11.94
N PRO A 89 8.20 -1.94 11.37
CA PRO A 89 8.97 -3.05 11.94
C PRO A 89 9.38 -2.82 13.39
N ALA A 90 9.64 -1.58 13.80
CA ALA A 90 9.95 -1.24 15.18
C ALA A 90 8.80 -1.54 16.15
N ASP A 91 7.54 -1.52 15.69
CA ASP A 91 6.39 -1.85 16.54
C ASP A 91 6.42 -3.30 17.05
N VAL A 92 7.10 -4.21 16.34
CA VAL A 92 7.28 -5.60 16.79
C VAL A 92 8.14 -5.66 18.05
N THR A 93 9.25 -4.92 18.07
CA THR A 93 10.23 -4.94 19.17
C THR A 93 9.93 -3.96 20.29
N GLU A 94 9.38 -2.81 19.96
CA GLU A 94 9.17 -1.70 20.90
C GLU A 94 7.76 -1.70 21.50
N ASN A 95 6.74 -2.06 20.70
CA ASN A 95 5.33 -1.96 21.09
C ASN A 95 4.62 -3.33 21.16
N GLY A 96 5.36 -4.44 20.96
CA GLY A 96 4.83 -5.79 21.10
C GLY A 96 3.80 -6.17 20.01
N LEU A 97 3.85 -5.54 18.83
CA LEU A 97 2.98 -5.89 17.72
C LEU A 97 3.26 -7.31 17.24
N THR A 98 2.21 -8.12 17.16
CA THR A 98 2.25 -9.49 16.64
C THR A 98 1.27 -9.66 15.48
N GLY A 99 1.41 -10.76 14.73
CA GLY A 99 0.47 -11.08 13.64
C GLY A 99 -1.00 -11.11 14.09
N PRO A 100 -1.36 -11.80 15.20
CA PRO A 100 -2.72 -11.79 15.74
C PRO A 100 -3.24 -10.40 16.12
N ILE A 101 -2.40 -9.55 16.71
CA ILE A 101 -2.78 -8.16 17.08
C ILE A 101 -3.03 -7.34 15.82
N ALA A 102 -2.13 -7.40 14.83
CA ALA A 102 -2.30 -6.72 13.56
C ALA A 102 -3.56 -7.19 12.80
N GLN A 103 -3.85 -8.51 12.85
CA GLN A 103 -5.08 -9.07 12.28
C GLN A 103 -6.33 -8.51 12.96
N ALA A 104 -6.36 -8.48 14.30
CA ALA A 104 -7.49 -7.95 15.06
C ALA A 104 -7.73 -6.46 14.77
N ILE A 105 -6.68 -5.64 14.78
CA ILE A 105 -6.73 -4.21 14.41
C ILE A 105 -7.31 -4.04 13.01
N SER A 106 -6.80 -4.80 12.03
CA SER A 106 -7.20 -4.65 10.64
C SER A 106 -8.62 -5.18 10.37
N LEU A 107 -9.06 -6.20 11.11
CA LEU A 107 -10.43 -6.68 11.03
C LEU A 107 -11.43 -5.64 11.56
N GLU A 108 -11.12 -4.97 12.68
CA GLU A 108 -11.94 -3.87 13.20
C GLU A 108 -11.98 -2.69 12.22
N LEU A 109 -10.84 -2.33 11.63
CA LEU A 109 -10.77 -1.32 10.57
C LEU A 109 -11.64 -1.71 9.35
N ALA A 110 -11.60 -2.99 8.95
CA ALA A 110 -12.41 -3.49 7.86
C ALA A 110 -13.92 -3.41 8.17
N LYS A 111 -14.34 -3.77 9.39
CA LYS A 111 -15.74 -3.64 9.85
C LYS A 111 -16.21 -2.20 9.81
N GLN A 112 -15.39 -1.25 10.26
CA GLN A 112 -15.71 0.16 10.33
C GLN A 112 -15.76 0.82 8.95
N MET A 113 -14.80 0.51 8.07
CA MET A 113 -14.61 1.22 6.81
C MET A 113 -15.29 0.57 5.61
N PHE A 114 -15.56 -0.74 5.69
CA PHE A 114 -16.21 -1.49 4.62
C PHE A 114 -17.51 -2.18 5.08
N PRO A 115 -18.39 -1.47 5.81
CA PRO A 115 -19.63 -2.09 6.28
C PRO A 115 -20.49 -2.56 5.10
N GLY A 116 -21.03 -3.78 5.22
CA GLY A 116 -21.88 -4.38 4.21
C GLY A 116 -21.16 -4.93 2.97
N TYR A 117 -19.84 -4.76 2.84
CA TYR A 117 -19.05 -5.44 1.81
C TYR A 117 -18.56 -6.80 2.30
N GLN A 118 -18.40 -7.72 1.35
CA GLN A 118 -17.62 -8.93 1.59
C GLN A 118 -16.16 -8.57 1.54
N ALA A 119 -15.39 -8.98 2.54
CA ALA A 119 -13.96 -8.74 2.59
C ALA A 119 -13.20 -9.97 3.07
N LEU A 120 -12.02 -10.18 2.51
CA LEU A 120 -10.99 -11.09 2.98
C LEU A 120 -9.91 -10.24 3.66
N VAL A 121 -9.64 -10.50 4.94
CA VAL A 121 -8.62 -9.81 5.73
C VAL A 121 -7.52 -10.81 6.04
N VAL A 122 -6.30 -10.56 5.56
CA VAL A 122 -5.17 -11.48 5.72
C VAL A 122 -3.94 -10.71 6.18
N THR A 123 -3.38 -11.12 7.31
CA THR A 123 -2.12 -10.56 7.83
C THR A 123 -0.96 -11.50 7.58
N HIS A 124 0.13 -10.96 7.08
CA HIS A 124 1.43 -11.60 6.89
C HIS A 124 2.46 -11.02 7.85
N THR A 125 3.39 -11.88 8.30
CA THR A 125 4.48 -11.51 9.22
C THR A 125 5.85 -11.55 8.55
N ASP A 126 5.94 -12.10 7.33
CA ASP A 126 7.19 -12.33 6.60
C ASP A 126 7.78 -11.09 5.92
N GLY A 127 6.96 -10.08 5.63
CA GLY A 127 7.39 -8.87 4.92
C GLY A 127 7.95 -9.13 3.51
N HIS A 128 8.03 -8.08 2.69
CA HIS A 128 8.71 -8.17 1.39
C HIS A 128 10.22 -8.09 1.61
N ASN A 129 11.00 -8.91 0.91
CA ASN A 129 12.48 -9.00 1.02
C ASN A 129 12.97 -9.32 2.44
N GLU A 130 12.32 -10.27 3.13
CA GLU A 130 12.71 -10.69 4.48
C GLU A 130 12.79 -9.53 5.49
N SER A 131 12.06 -8.44 5.22
CA SER A 131 12.06 -7.25 6.09
C SER A 131 11.40 -7.49 7.45
N GLY A 132 10.72 -8.63 7.64
CA GLY A 132 9.96 -8.94 8.85
C GLY A 132 8.79 -7.97 9.11
N ASN A 133 8.38 -7.21 8.10
CA ASN A 133 7.37 -6.18 8.25
C ASN A 133 5.97 -6.79 8.27
N ILE A 134 5.28 -6.69 9.40
CA ILE A 134 3.88 -7.11 9.51
C ILE A 134 3.01 -6.21 8.63
N HIS A 135 2.20 -6.83 7.78
CA HIS A 135 1.29 -6.11 6.91
C HIS A 135 -0.01 -6.88 6.71
N THR A 136 -1.11 -6.15 6.63
CA THR A 136 -2.43 -6.73 6.43
C THR A 136 -3.00 -6.31 5.09
N HIS A 137 -3.55 -7.28 4.39
CA HIS A 137 -4.30 -7.15 3.16
C HIS A 137 -5.80 -7.19 3.46
N ILE A 138 -6.54 -6.20 2.99
CA ILE A 138 -8.00 -6.16 3.03
C ILE A 138 -8.49 -6.16 1.59
N VAL A 139 -9.00 -7.28 1.11
CA VAL A 139 -9.54 -7.41 -0.25
C VAL A 139 -11.06 -7.41 -0.16
N ILE A 140 -11.72 -6.41 -0.74
CA ILE A 140 -13.17 -6.28 -0.74
C ILE A 140 -13.77 -6.57 -2.12
N ASN A 141 -14.95 -7.19 -2.16
CA ASN A 141 -15.79 -7.14 -3.34
C ASN A 141 -16.17 -5.68 -3.64
N SER A 142 -16.11 -5.27 -4.91
CA SER A 142 -16.52 -3.90 -5.27
C SER A 142 -18.01 -3.65 -5.08
N VAL A 143 -18.84 -4.68 -4.94
CA VAL A 143 -20.30 -4.59 -4.80
C VAL A 143 -20.70 -4.83 -3.34
N ARG A 144 -21.48 -3.93 -2.78
CA ARG A 144 -22.01 -4.03 -1.41
C ARG A 144 -23.03 -5.14 -1.33
N LYS A 145 -22.84 -6.11 -0.41
CA LYS A 145 -23.74 -7.27 -0.23
C LYS A 145 -25.03 -6.87 0.49
N THR A 146 -24.93 -6.07 1.55
CA THR A 146 -26.08 -5.67 2.39
C THR A 146 -26.12 -4.15 2.54
N ALA A 147 -27.31 -3.57 2.60
CA ALA A 147 -27.48 -2.16 2.93
C ALA A 147 -26.97 -1.88 4.35
N VAL A 148 -26.46 -0.66 4.56
CA VAL A 148 -25.88 -0.22 5.81
C VAL A 148 -26.34 1.19 6.16
N GLU A 149 -26.04 1.64 7.38
CA GLU A 149 -26.22 3.02 7.74
C GLU A 149 -25.25 3.93 6.95
N ARG A 150 -25.77 5.11 6.53
CA ARG A 150 -24.99 6.06 5.74
C ARG A 150 -23.81 6.61 6.53
N GLN A 151 -22.62 6.54 5.94
CA GLN A 151 -21.41 7.02 6.57
C GLN A 151 -21.03 8.44 6.06
N PRO A 152 -20.33 9.25 6.87
CA PRO A 152 -19.97 10.63 6.53
C PRO A 152 -19.14 10.77 5.24
N TYR A 153 -18.38 9.75 4.86
CA TYR A 153 -17.56 9.74 3.64
C TYR A 153 -18.34 9.39 2.37
N MET A 154 -19.60 8.96 2.49
CA MET A 154 -20.49 8.67 1.35
C MET A 154 -21.07 9.96 0.81
N ASP A 155 -20.69 10.33 -0.41
CA ASP A 155 -21.04 11.62 -1.03
C ASP A 155 -22.11 11.53 -2.13
N LYS A 156 -22.44 10.31 -2.57
CA LYS A 156 -23.46 10.08 -3.59
C LYS A 156 -24.77 9.53 -2.99
N PRO A 157 -25.92 9.84 -3.60
CA PRO A 157 -27.19 9.23 -3.22
C PRO A 157 -27.12 7.71 -3.28
N HIS A 158 -27.75 7.04 -2.32
CA HIS A 158 -27.87 5.56 -2.25
C HIS A 158 -26.53 4.81 -2.14
N GLU A 159 -25.43 5.48 -1.75
CA GLU A 159 -24.13 4.85 -1.60
C GLU A 159 -24.11 3.81 -0.46
N GLU A 160 -25.03 3.91 0.49
CA GLU A 160 -25.30 2.97 1.58
C GLU A 160 -26.09 1.73 1.16
N ALA A 161 -26.70 1.73 -0.03
CA ALA A 161 -27.60 0.66 -0.48
C ALA A 161 -26.83 -0.62 -0.88
N ALA A 162 -27.50 -1.77 -0.72
CA ALA A 162 -27.01 -3.03 -1.29
C ALA A 162 -26.92 -2.94 -2.83
N GLY A 163 -25.95 -3.61 -3.42
CA GLY A 163 -25.67 -3.54 -4.85
C GLY A 163 -24.90 -2.29 -5.30
N TYR A 164 -24.65 -1.33 -4.41
CA TYR A 164 -23.85 -0.15 -4.77
C TYR A 164 -22.36 -0.50 -4.87
N LYS A 165 -21.69 0.04 -5.90
CA LYS A 165 -20.24 -0.21 -6.10
C LYS A 165 -19.42 0.69 -5.20
N HIS A 166 -18.38 0.14 -4.58
CA HIS A 166 -17.43 0.87 -3.75
C HIS A 166 -16.74 2.00 -4.52
N ARG A 167 -16.63 3.15 -3.87
CA ARG A 167 -15.99 4.36 -4.39
C ARG A 167 -14.80 4.73 -3.51
N SER A 168 -13.60 4.59 -4.04
CA SER A 168 -12.37 5.05 -3.39
C SER A 168 -12.10 6.52 -3.73
N THR A 169 -12.97 7.42 -3.28
CA THR A 169 -12.81 8.87 -3.43
C THR A 169 -11.76 9.41 -2.47
N ASP A 170 -11.26 10.62 -2.68
CA ASP A 170 -10.34 11.27 -1.75
C ASP A 170 -10.97 11.41 -0.35
N LYS A 171 -12.28 11.71 -0.30
CA LYS A 171 -13.02 11.78 0.96
C LYS A 171 -12.99 10.46 1.71
N PHE A 172 -13.25 9.34 1.01
CA PHE A 172 -13.14 8.00 1.58
C PHE A 172 -11.71 7.69 2.02
N MET A 173 -10.72 7.96 1.14
CA MET A 173 -9.31 7.66 1.44
C MET A 173 -8.79 8.47 2.63
N ASN A 174 -9.20 9.72 2.76
CA ASN A 174 -8.85 10.54 3.91
C ASN A 174 -9.50 10.02 5.21
N ALA A 175 -10.77 9.62 5.15
CA ALA A 175 -11.44 8.96 6.28
C ALA A 175 -10.73 7.66 6.67
N PHE A 176 -10.40 6.81 5.69
CA PHE A 176 -9.69 5.54 5.92
C PHE A 176 -8.32 5.77 6.58
N LYS A 177 -7.50 6.69 6.03
CA LYS A 177 -6.20 7.04 6.60
C LYS A 177 -6.33 7.57 8.04
N LYS A 178 -7.31 8.45 8.29
CA LYS A 178 -7.59 8.99 9.63
C LYS A 178 -7.94 7.87 10.60
N THR A 179 -8.83 6.95 10.22
CA THR A 179 -9.21 5.81 11.06
C THR A 179 -8.03 4.88 11.36
N VAL A 180 -7.15 4.63 10.36
CA VAL A 180 -5.92 3.86 10.58
C VAL A 180 -5.01 4.53 11.59
N MET A 181 -4.78 5.85 11.46
CA MET A 181 -3.95 6.62 12.40
C MET A 181 -4.52 6.58 13.83
N GLU A 182 -5.83 6.84 13.97
CA GLU A 182 -6.51 6.80 15.27
C GLU A 182 -6.41 5.42 15.93
N ARG A 183 -6.56 4.34 15.14
CA ARG A 183 -6.46 2.99 15.67
C ARG A 183 -5.02 2.63 16.06
N CYS A 184 -4.04 2.95 15.24
CA CYS A 184 -2.63 2.75 15.58
C CYS A 184 -2.24 3.52 16.85
N GLN A 185 -2.70 4.76 16.99
CA GLN A 185 -2.46 5.56 18.19
C GLN A 185 -3.11 4.95 19.44
N GLN A 186 -4.33 4.43 19.34
CA GLN A 186 -5.02 3.75 20.45
C GLN A 186 -4.26 2.50 20.92
N GLU A 187 -3.62 1.80 20.01
CA GLU A 187 -2.82 0.61 20.30
C GLU A 187 -1.35 0.94 20.65
N GLY A 188 -0.98 2.23 20.75
CA GLY A 188 0.37 2.67 21.09
C GLY A 188 1.40 2.40 20.00
N LEU A 189 0.97 2.20 18.73
CA LEU A 189 1.86 1.92 17.60
C LEU A 189 2.42 3.22 17.00
N HIS A 190 3.61 3.14 16.42
CA HIS A 190 4.24 4.25 15.72
C HIS A 190 3.40 4.72 14.53
N GLN A 191 3.03 5.99 14.53
CA GLN A 191 2.22 6.57 13.48
C GLN A 191 2.74 7.93 13.03
N ILE A 192 2.77 8.14 11.73
CA ILE A 192 2.96 9.46 11.10
C ILE A 192 1.61 10.02 10.64
N ASP A 193 1.57 11.32 10.38
CA ASP A 193 0.40 11.93 9.75
C ASP A 193 0.31 11.52 8.27
N LEU A 194 -0.60 10.57 7.97
CA LEU A 194 -0.87 10.11 6.61
C LEU A 194 -1.63 11.14 5.74
N LEU A 195 -2.13 12.21 6.37
CA LEU A 195 -2.86 13.29 5.69
C LEU A 195 -1.96 14.50 5.43
N ALA A 196 -0.79 14.57 6.08
CA ALA A 196 0.19 15.60 5.82
C ALA A 196 0.55 15.62 4.33
N LEU A 197 0.61 16.81 3.78
CA LEU A 197 1.12 17.01 2.43
C LEU A 197 2.64 16.84 2.46
N ALA A 198 3.16 15.96 1.61
CA ALA A 198 4.60 15.90 1.39
C ALA A 198 5.06 17.23 0.76
N GLU A 199 6.13 17.82 1.29
CA GLU A 199 6.75 19.01 0.70
C GLU A 199 7.12 18.77 -0.76
N ARG A 200 7.61 17.57 -1.05
CA ARG A 200 7.92 17.12 -2.42
C ARG A 200 7.25 15.78 -2.71
N LYS A 201 6.48 15.73 -3.79
CA LYS A 201 5.89 14.49 -4.29
C LYS A 201 6.82 13.85 -5.31
N ILE A 202 7.34 12.66 -4.99
CA ILE A 202 8.10 11.82 -5.93
C ILE A 202 7.31 10.57 -6.28
N THR A 203 7.51 10.02 -7.48
CA THR A 203 6.89 8.76 -7.87
C THR A 203 7.59 7.58 -7.17
N GLN A 204 6.87 6.46 -6.98
CA GLN A 204 7.48 5.23 -6.44
C GLN A 204 8.69 4.79 -7.26
N LYS A 205 8.63 4.92 -8.59
CA LYS A 205 9.76 4.60 -9.48
C LYS A 205 10.99 5.46 -9.17
N GLU A 206 10.78 6.74 -8.95
CA GLU A 206 11.86 7.68 -8.61
C GLU A 206 12.46 7.37 -7.24
N TYR A 207 11.62 7.11 -6.23
CA TYR A 207 12.04 6.67 -4.90
C TYR A 207 12.90 5.38 -4.97
N MET A 208 12.44 4.37 -5.72
CA MET A 208 13.19 3.11 -5.86
C MET A 208 14.51 3.32 -6.60
N THR A 209 14.53 4.18 -7.62
CA THR A 209 15.78 4.54 -8.34
C THR A 209 16.78 5.20 -7.39
N GLN A 210 16.33 6.12 -6.55
CA GLN A 210 17.13 6.81 -5.54
C GLN A 210 17.68 5.82 -4.52
N LYS A 211 16.82 4.95 -3.98
CA LYS A 211 17.20 3.92 -3.00
C LYS A 211 18.27 2.95 -3.56
N HIS A 212 18.06 2.40 -4.76
CA HIS A 212 19.03 1.50 -5.38
C HIS A 212 20.34 2.23 -5.76
N GLY A 213 20.23 3.49 -6.18
CA GLY A 213 21.42 4.30 -6.47
C GLY A 213 22.23 4.57 -5.21
N GLN A 214 21.57 4.90 -4.09
CA GLN A 214 22.22 5.10 -2.80
C GLN A 214 22.92 3.84 -2.31
N GLN A 215 22.27 2.67 -2.37
CA GLN A 215 22.88 1.40 -1.99
C GLN A 215 24.18 1.13 -2.74
N LYS A 216 24.23 1.40 -4.06
CA LYS A 216 25.45 1.24 -4.87
C LYS A 216 26.57 2.21 -4.44
N VAL A 217 26.19 3.46 -4.11
CA VAL A 217 27.15 4.44 -3.60
C VAL A 217 27.70 3.98 -2.26
N ASP A 218 26.84 3.50 -1.36
CA ASP A 218 27.24 3.00 -0.05
C ASP A 218 28.19 1.79 -0.16
N GLU A 219 27.89 0.83 -1.05
CA GLU A 219 28.75 -0.34 -1.31
C GLU A 219 30.12 0.07 -1.86
N ILE A 220 30.18 1.05 -2.76
CA ILE A 220 31.44 1.58 -3.32
C ILE A 220 32.20 2.33 -2.22
N ASN A 221 31.54 3.16 -1.45
CA ASN A 221 32.14 3.94 -0.39
C ASN A 221 32.70 3.07 0.72
N GLN A 222 32.01 1.97 1.04
CA GLN A 222 32.51 1.01 2.02
C GLN A 222 33.85 0.40 1.55
N LYS A 223 33.99 0.01 0.30
CA LYS A 223 35.25 -0.50 -0.27
C LYS A 223 36.36 0.56 -0.25
N ILE A 224 36.01 1.82 -0.61
CA ILE A 224 36.98 2.95 -0.55
C ILE A 224 37.48 3.15 0.88
N ILE A 225 36.62 3.04 1.88
CA ILE A 225 36.99 3.16 3.30
C ILE A 225 37.83 1.98 3.76
N GLU A 226 37.49 0.75 3.34
CA GLU A 226 38.29 -0.46 3.62
C GLU A 226 39.70 -0.38 3.04
N ASP A 227 39.87 0.30 1.88
CA ASP A 227 41.15 0.59 1.26
C ASP A 227 41.91 1.79 1.92
N GLY A 228 41.36 2.35 3.00
CA GLY A 228 41.95 3.46 3.74
C GLY A 228 41.79 4.84 3.06
N LEU A 229 40.94 4.94 2.05
CA LEU A 229 40.67 6.18 1.31
C LEU A 229 39.38 6.86 1.81
N LYS A 230 39.20 8.13 1.46
CA LYS A 230 37.96 8.88 1.76
C LYS A 230 37.04 8.94 0.55
N PRO A 231 35.76 8.61 0.70
CA PRO A 231 34.78 8.79 -0.36
C PRO A 231 34.65 10.26 -0.80
N THR A 232 34.53 10.50 -2.09
CA THR A 232 34.32 11.84 -2.67
C THR A 232 32.85 12.24 -2.71
N SER A 233 31.95 11.27 -2.75
CA SER A 233 30.49 11.48 -2.72
C SER A 233 29.83 10.43 -1.85
N THR A 234 28.94 10.85 -0.95
CA THR A 234 28.19 9.96 -0.05
C THR A 234 26.70 9.91 -0.37
N VAL A 235 26.22 10.76 -1.29
CA VAL A 235 24.80 10.89 -1.61
C VAL A 235 24.58 10.65 -3.10
N PHE A 236 23.63 9.77 -3.42
CA PHE A 236 23.14 9.56 -4.77
C PHE A 236 21.98 10.50 -5.07
N LEU A 237 22.12 11.33 -6.10
CA LEU A 237 21.05 12.18 -6.61
C LEU A 237 20.58 11.65 -7.96
N THR A 238 19.26 11.47 -8.12
CA THR A 238 18.69 11.23 -9.46
C THR A 238 18.79 12.51 -10.29
N GLN A 239 18.80 12.39 -11.63
CA GLN A 239 18.79 13.58 -12.51
C GLN A 239 17.63 14.51 -12.22
N LYS A 240 16.44 13.96 -11.90
CA LYS A 240 15.27 14.77 -11.56
C LYS A 240 15.44 15.53 -10.25
N GLU A 241 16.08 14.93 -9.27
CA GLU A 241 16.33 15.57 -7.98
C GLU A 241 17.40 16.65 -8.12
N TYR A 242 18.45 16.37 -8.88
CA TYR A 242 19.45 17.38 -9.22
C TYR A 242 18.81 18.61 -9.90
N LEU A 243 17.96 18.38 -10.91
CA LEU A 243 17.24 19.45 -11.59
C LEU A 243 16.31 20.23 -10.65
N ARG A 244 15.57 19.56 -9.78
CA ARG A 244 14.72 20.24 -8.79
C ARG A 244 15.53 21.10 -7.85
N ASN A 245 16.62 20.57 -7.31
CA ASN A 245 17.49 21.32 -6.40
C ASN A 245 18.07 22.57 -7.07
N ALA A 246 18.51 22.45 -8.31
CA ALA A 246 19.00 23.59 -9.09
C ALA A 246 17.90 24.64 -9.36
N ILE A 247 16.69 24.20 -9.69
CA ILE A 247 15.53 25.09 -9.87
C ILE A 247 15.19 25.80 -8.56
N ASP A 248 15.12 25.08 -7.44
CA ASP A 248 14.79 25.63 -6.12
C ASP A 248 15.87 26.64 -5.68
N GLU A 249 17.15 26.33 -5.89
CA GLU A 249 18.27 27.21 -5.56
C GLU A 249 18.25 28.50 -6.42
N CYS A 250 18.07 28.38 -7.73
CA CYS A 250 17.94 29.52 -8.61
C CYS A 250 16.72 30.39 -8.26
N ALA A 251 15.58 29.74 -7.94
CA ALA A 251 14.37 30.46 -7.53
C ALA A 251 14.55 31.22 -6.21
N ALA A 252 15.18 30.59 -5.22
CA ALA A 252 15.42 31.19 -3.91
C ALA A 252 16.40 32.39 -3.95
N THR A 253 17.30 32.39 -4.93
CA THR A 253 18.35 33.43 -5.04
C THR A 253 18.03 34.51 -6.08
N SER A 254 16.93 34.42 -6.82
CA SER A 254 16.57 35.36 -7.88
C SER A 254 15.47 36.33 -7.43
N ASN A 255 15.58 37.60 -7.83
CA ASN A 255 14.61 38.64 -7.55
C ASN A 255 13.65 38.90 -8.73
N SER A 256 13.93 38.31 -9.90
CA SER A 256 13.09 38.40 -11.08
C SER A 256 13.13 37.10 -11.89
N PHE A 257 12.13 36.92 -12.79
CA PHE A 257 12.10 35.76 -13.66
C PHE A 257 13.28 35.73 -14.64
N ASP A 258 13.70 36.88 -15.17
CA ASP A 258 14.85 36.98 -16.07
C ASP A 258 16.16 36.60 -15.37
N GLU A 259 16.33 37.00 -14.12
CA GLU A 259 17.50 36.62 -13.31
C GLU A 259 17.48 35.11 -13.04
N PHE A 260 16.32 34.55 -12.68
CA PHE A 260 16.13 33.10 -12.51
C PHE A 260 16.51 32.32 -13.76
N GLN A 261 16.04 32.79 -14.93
CA GLN A 261 16.30 32.14 -16.21
C GLN A 261 17.80 32.20 -16.57
N SER A 262 18.46 33.32 -16.32
CA SER A 262 19.90 33.48 -16.54
C SER A 262 20.73 32.55 -15.66
N LYS A 263 20.43 32.48 -14.37
CA LYS A 263 21.11 31.58 -13.43
C LYS A 263 20.93 30.13 -13.78
N LEU A 264 19.73 29.74 -14.19
CA LEU A 264 19.44 28.37 -14.60
C LEU A 264 20.21 27.97 -15.88
N LEU A 265 20.32 28.89 -16.86
CA LEU A 265 21.13 28.67 -18.06
C LEU A 265 22.63 28.54 -17.74
N GLU A 266 23.18 29.35 -16.85
CA GLU A 266 24.57 29.27 -16.42
C GLU A 266 24.92 27.93 -15.75
N GLN A 267 23.97 27.34 -15.02
CA GLN A 267 24.15 26.06 -14.33
C GLN A 267 24.11 24.85 -15.27
N PHE A 268 23.52 24.98 -16.46
CA PHE A 268 23.30 23.85 -17.40
C PHE A 268 24.01 24.04 -18.76
N GLN A 269 24.89 25.04 -18.89
CA GLN A 269 25.84 25.14 -19.99
C GLN A 269 27.10 24.35 -19.69
#